data_14f688459237cee4ced5947cba470bdd
#
_entry.id   14f688459237cee4ced5947cba470bdd
#
_cell.length_a   1.000
_cell.length_b   1.000
_cell.length_c   1.000
_cell.angle_alpha   90.00
_cell.angle_beta   90.00
_cell.angle_gamma   90.00
#
_symmetry.space_group_name_H-M   'P 1'
#
loop_
_entity.id
_entity.type
_entity.pdbx_description
1 polymer ?
#
loop_
_entity_poly.entity_id
_entity_poly.type
_entity_poly.pdbx_seq_one_letter_code
_entity_poly.pdbx_strand_id
1 'polypeptide(L)'
;MTAHATWFGPEAASLLGFVHIPEDGQARGAVVLCPPLGQEHIDSYRGVVLAAQQLCAAGVVAVRFDYEGTGDSAGAQLAPDAVERWIRSIVTAVQLARATGVQCVSLAGLRAGALLAAAAADRCGPLNSVALWDPVVNGRAYLRQQTTLYRMSVGADREQDGAVSIPAGVLAAETAKALGSLRLSAFASTLALQPLLCAVREGAQSDPVLCELIDGGSTHLSLDRQEEFLERPSSHFRIPSRSIQQITTWLSASFPPDKLPVAVPVLRERARVACTSDGRPVVETLRRSGPDALFAIETGVLHSRSSLVLYSPAKEHRVGPARMHVELARTLAEASVQTIRFDRRGTGDSGVVAWDELTPMYSAESVVDAANVLDLVRSAPAETTVVGLCAGAWLAVNVALRHDAGSIVMLSPIIWALQTRDRKVAAAQLTLDRTEAENARLSRRQRIKDTLRRRLPYVLWRWLGGRGVTQCRRSPSPPCCVGACRSPR
;
A
#
# COMPACT_ATOMS: atom_id res chain seq x y z
N MET A 1 -0.02 -4.13 -21.92
CA MET A 1 -0.97 -3.64 -20.89
C MET A 1 -0.35 -2.43 -20.21
N THR A 2 -0.99 -1.26 -20.31
CA THR A 2 -0.44 0.01 -19.82
C THR A 2 -1.29 0.55 -18.67
N ALA A 3 -0.65 0.81 -17.54
CA ALA A 3 -1.25 1.51 -16.41
C ALA A 3 -0.89 2.99 -16.49
N HIS A 4 -1.89 3.84 -16.64
CA HIS A 4 -1.73 5.29 -16.72
C HIS A 4 -1.99 5.91 -15.34
N ALA A 5 -0.94 6.37 -14.67
CA ALA A 5 -1.06 7.12 -13.43
C ALA A 5 -1.56 8.54 -13.72
N THR A 6 -2.49 9.02 -12.92
CA THR A 6 -3.04 10.36 -13.07
C THR A 6 -3.56 10.93 -11.76
N TRP A 7 -3.40 12.22 -11.59
CA TRP A 7 -4.21 12.96 -10.63
C TRP A 7 -5.58 13.25 -11.23
N PHE A 8 -6.65 13.08 -10.46
CA PHE A 8 -8.02 13.29 -10.92
C PHE A 8 -8.92 13.88 -9.84
N GLY A 9 -10.14 14.20 -10.18
CA GLY A 9 -11.09 14.87 -9.29
C GLY A 9 -10.86 16.39 -9.17
N PRO A 10 -11.50 17.04 -8.20
CA PRO A 10 -11.36 18.48 -7.97
C PRO A 10 -9.92 18.86 -7.61
N GLU A 11 -9.46 20.03 -8.05
CA GLU A 11 -8.09 20.46 -7.78
C GLU A 11 -7.77 20.58 -6.28
N ALA A 12 -8.74 21.05 -5.49
CA ALA A 12 -8.59 21.17 -4.04
C ALA A 12 -8.59 19.83 -3.28
N ALA A 13 -9.03 18.74 -3.93
CA ALA A 13 -9.13 17.39 -3.38
C ALA A 13 -8.65 16.35 -4.40
N SER A 14 -7.48 16.61 -5.02
CA SER A 14 -6.91 15.75 -6.05
C SER A 14 -6.64 14.35 -5.53
N LEU A 15 -7.15 13.35 -6.23
CA LEU A 15 -6.95 11.94 -5.93
C LEU A 15 -5.87 11.37 -6.85
N LEU A 16 -5.01 10.47 -6.33
CA LEU A 16 -4.14 9.67 -7.19
C LEU A 16 -4.87 8.43 -7.64
N GLY A 17 -4.80 8.13 -8.94
CA GLY A 17 -5.36 6.92 -9.51
C GLY A 17 -4.53 6.36 -10.66
N PHE A 18 -4.85 5.12 -11.01
CA PHE A 18 -4.25 4.36 -12.10
C PHE A 18 -5.35 3.79 -12.97
N VAL A 19 -5.35 4.17 -14.23
CA VAL A 19 -6.28 3.65 -15.24
C VAL A 19 -5.57 2.61 -16.09
N HIS A 20 -6.03 1.37 -16.00
CA HIS A 20 -5.52 0.25 -16.78
C HIS A 20 -6.42 0.06 -18.00
N ILE A 21 -5.84 0.16 -19.20
CA ILE A 21 -6.57 0.05 -20.47
C ILE A 21 -6.09 -1.19 -21.22
N PRO A 22 -7.00 -2.03 -21.79
CA PRO A 22 -6.63 -3.14 -22.64
C PRO A 22 -5.75 -2.71 -23.82
N GLU A 23 -4.80 -3.54 -24.23
CA GLU A 23 -3.83 -3.20 -25.30
C GLU A 23 -4.47 -2.95 -26.64
N ASP A 24 -5.59 -3.62 -26.93
CA ASP A 24 -6.37 -3.46 -28.15
C ASP A 24 -7.20 -2.17 -28.19
N GLY A 25 -7.18 -1.37 -27.11
CA GLY A 25 -7.95 -0.12 -27.01
C GLY A 25 -9.46 -0.36 -27.00
N GLN A 26 -9.92 -1.56 -26.66
CA GLN A 26 -11.34 -1.92 -26.62
C GLN A 26 -11.70 -2.55 -25.29
N ALA A 27 -12.86 -2.19 -24.73
CA ALA A 27 -13.33 -2.76 -23.48
C ALA A 27 -14.84 -3.01 -23.47
N ARG A 28 -15.26 -3.99 -22.64
CA ARG A 28 -16.66 -4.30 -22.38
C ARG A 28 -17.29 -3.39 -21.32
N GLY A 29 -16.46 -2.75 -20.53
CA GLY A 29 -16.84 -1.86 -19.43
C GLY A 29 -15.66 -1.56 -18.54
N ALA A 30 -15.90 -1.03 -17.35
CA ALA A 30 -14.86 -0.74 -16.37
C ALA A 30 -15.20 -1.25 -14.97
N VAL A 31 -14.17 -1.60 -14.19
CA VAL A 31 -14.26 -1.89 -12.76
C VAL A 31 -13.48 -0.85 -11.98
N VAL A 32 -14.11 -0.23 -11.00
CA VAL A 32 -13.47 0.61 -9.99
C VAL A 32 -13.16 -0.25 -8.77
N LEU A 33 -11.87 -0.38 -8.45
CA LEU A 33 -11.36 -1.16 -7.33
C LEU A 33 -11.24 -0.27 -6.09
N CYS A 34 -12.14 -0.47 -5.12
CA CYS A 34 -12.20 0.29 -3.87
C CYS A 34 -11.28 -0.38 -2.83
N PRO A 35 -10.14 0.25 -2.47
CA PRO A 35 -9.15 -0.37 -1.59
C PRO A 35 -9.63 -0.46 -0.14
N PRO A 36 -9.02 -1.34 0.69
CA PRO A 36 -9.23 -1.33 2.12
C PRO A 36 -8.53 -0.15 2.80
N LEU A 37 -8.57 -0.08 4.12
CA LEU A 37 -7.97 0.99 4.91
C LEU A 37 -6.75 0.49 5.71
N GLY A 38 -5.87 1.42 6.08
CA GLY A 38 -4.74 1.16 6.98
C GLY A 38 -3.78 0.09 6.46
N GLN A 39 -3.35 -0.82 7.32
CA GLN A 39 -2.40 -1.88 6.98
C GLN A 39 -2.93 -2.83 5.90
N GLU A 40 -4.24 -3.11 5.90
CA GLU A 40 -4.87 -3.95 4.88
C GLU A 40 -4.66 -3.36 3.47
N HIS A 41 -4.63 -2.03 3.32
CA HIS A 41 -4.33 -1.37 2.04
C HIS A 41 -2.88 -1.64 1.60
N ILE A 42 -1.92 -1.48 2.51
CA ILE A 42 -0.49 -1.70 2.23
C ILE A 42 -0.26 -3.17 1.82
N ASP A 43 -0.79 -4.11 2.59
CA ASP A 43 -0.59 -5.54 2.38
C ASP A 43 -1.26 -6.04 1.09
N SER A 44 -2.44 -5.51 0.76
CA SER A 44 -3.19 -5.90 -0.44
C SER A 44 -2.79 -5.17 -1.72
N TYR A 45 -1.97 -4.14 -1.65
CA TYR A 45 -1.68 -3.25 -2.79
C TYR A 45 -1.31 -4.00 -4.06
N ARG A 46 -0.31 -4.89 -3.99
CA ARG A 46 0.14 -5.69 -5.16
C ARG A 46 -0.94 -6.67 -5.64
N GLY A 47 -1.77 -7.21 -4.75
CA GLY A 47 -2.91 -8.04 -5.12
C GLY A 47 -3.99 -7.27 -5.89
N VAL A 48 -4.24 -6.02 -5.51
CA VAL A 48 -5.17 -5.13 -6.23
C VAL A 48 -4.59 -4.72 -7.59
N VAL A 49 -3.26 -4.54 -7.70
CA VAL A 49 -2.59 -4.35 -9.00
C VAL A 49 -2.79 -5.58 -9.89
N LEU A 50 -2.61 -6.81 -9.35
CA LEU A 50 -2.84 -8.05 -10.08
C LEU A 50 -4.30 -8.17 -10.55
N ALA A 51 -5.27 -7.83 -9.71
CA ALA A 51 -6.68 -7.83 -10.09
C ALA A 51 -6.94 -6.88 -11.27
N ALA A 52 -6.39 -5.66 -11.23
CA ALA A 52 -6.49 -4.71 -12.33
C ALA A 52 -5.86 -5.23 -13.62
N GLN A 53 -4.72 -5.91 -13.53
CA GLN A 53 -4.05 -6.53 -14.68
C GLN A 53 -4.89 -7.66 -15.29
N GLN A 54 -5.50 -8.51 -14.45
CA GLN A 54 -6.36 -9.60 -14.92
C GLN A 54 -7.64 -9.09 -15.58
N LEU A 55 -8.28 -8.06 -15.01
CA LEU A 55 -9.45 -7.41 -15.62
C LEU A 55 -9.10 -6.82 -17.00
N CYS A 56 -7.96 -6.14 -17.08
CA CYS A 56 -7.48 -5.55 -18.32
C CYS A 56 -7.18 -6.62 -19.39
N ALA A 57 -6.54 -7.73 -19.02
CA ALA A 57 -6.30 -8.88 -19.89
C ALA A 57 -7.62 -9.53 -20.36
N ALA A 58 -8.69 -9.44 -19.56
CA ALA A 58 -10.02 -9.92 -19.91
C ALA A 58 -10.84 -8.88 -20.73
N GLY A 59 -10.26 -7.78 -21.17
CA GLY A 59 -10.93 -6.74 -21.96
C GLY A 59 -11.86 -5.82 -21.14
N VAL A 60 -11.48 -5.54 -19.90
CA VAL A 60 -12.21 -4.63 -18.99
C VAL A 60 -11.25 -3.55 -18.50
N VAL A 61 -11.61 -2.28 -18.57
CA VAL A 61 -10.85 -1.19 -17.96
C VAL A 61 -10.85 -1.37 -16.45
N ALA A 62 -9.72 -1.16 -15.79
CA ALA A 62 -9.67 -1.15 -14.34
C ALA A 62 -9.15 0.19 -13.80
N VAL A 63 -9.83 0.73 -12.80
CA VAL A 63 -9.42 1.96 -12.11
C VAL A 63 -9.09 1.61 -10.67
N ARG A 64 -7.85 1.89 -10.25
CA ARG A 64 -7.39 1.87 -8.86
C ARG A 64 -7.16 3.30 -8.41
N PHE A 65 -7.38 3.58 -7.15
CA PHE A 65 -7.20 4.93 -6.61
C PHE A 65 -6.97 4.90 -5.10
N ASP A 66 -6.46 6.00 -4.58
CA ASP A 66 -6.39 6.27 -3.15
C ASP A 66 -7.53 7.22 -2.75
N TYR A 67 -8.20 6.95 -1.63
CA TYR A 67 -9.21 7.87 -1.09
C TYR A 67 -8.58 9.20 -0.66
N GLU A 68 -9.36 10.27 -0.62
CA GLU A 68 -8.93 11.56 -0.07
C GLU A 68 -8.38 11.37 1.36
N GLY A 69 -7.18 11.90 1.64
CA GLY A 69 -6.50 11.77 2.92
C GLY A 69 -5.83 10.40 3.16
N THR A 70 -5.83 9.50 2.18
CA THR A 70 -5.13 8.20 2.25
C THR A 70 -4.13 8.06 1.10
N GLY A 71 -3.22 7.10 1.22
CA GLY A 71 -2.21 6.87 0.19
C GLY A 71 -1.50 8.15 -0.21
N ASP A 72 -1.39 8.40 -1.52
CA ASP A 72 -0.80 9.63 -2.06
C ASP A 72 -1.83 10.74 -2.31
N SER A 73 -3.14 10.45 -2.24
CA SER A 73 -4.18 11.44 -2.48
C SER A 73 -4.08 12.68 -1.56
N ALA A 74 -4.55 13.83 -2.06
CA ALA A 74 -4.58 15.05 -1.26
C ALA A 74 -5.50 14.90 -0.04
N GLY A 75 -5.42 15.84 0.89
CA GLY A 75 -6.21 15.85 2.12
C GLY A 75 -5.44 15.33 3.33
N ALA A 76 -5.94 15.65 4.49
CA ALA A 76 -5.36 15.27 5.78
C ALA A 76 -5.88 13.90 6.25
N GLN A 77 -5.01 13.10 6.83
CA GLN A 77 -5.36 11.79 7.39
C GLN A 77 -6.37 11.89 8.55
N LEU A 78 -6.28 12.94 9.35
CA LEU A 78 -7.16 13.20 10.49
C LEU A 78 -8.38 14.09 10.15
N ALA A 79 -8.86 14.05 8.90
CA ALA A 79 -10.07 14.80 8.57
C ALA A 79 -11.28 14.21 9.31
N PRO A 80 -12.11 15.05 9.97
CA PRO A 80 -13.26 14.57 10.76
C PRO A 80 -14.38 13.99 9.89
N ASP A 81 -14.49 14.41 8.63
CA ASP A 81 -15.49 14.01 7.63
C ASP A 81 -14.92 12.99 6.62
N ALA A 82 -13.86 12.24 6.97
CA ALA A 82 -13.15 11.38 6.03
C ALA A 82 -14.05 10.30 5.41
N VAL A 83 -15.00 9.72 6.13
CA VAL A 83 -15.92 8.70 5.57
C VAL A 83 -16.72 9.27 4.39
N GLU A 84 -17.25 10.48 4.49
CA GLU A 84 -17.98 11.13 3.41
C GLU A 84 -17.04 11.47 2.23
N ARG A 85 -15.81 11.87 2.53
CA ARG A 85 -14.79 12.10 1.50
C ARG A 85 -14.39 10.80 0.78
N TRP A 86 -14.31 9.68 1.49
CA TRP A 86 -14.02 8.37 0.87
C TRP A 86 -15.15 7.94 -0.06
N ILE A 87 -16.40 8.11 0.35
CA ILE A 87 -17.56 7.84 -0.49
C ILE A 87 -17.53 8.72 -1.75
N ARG A 88 -17.26 10.03 -1.62
CA ARG A 88 -17.09 10.93 -2.77
C ARG A 88 -15.93 10.53 -3.67
N SER A 89 -14.84 10.02 -3.10
CA SER A 89 -13.69 9.52 -3.87
C SER A 89 -14.08 8.35 -4.78
N ILE A 90 -14.95 7.44 -4.30
CA ILE A 90 -15.50 6.35 -5.13
C ILE A 90 -16.32 6.91 -6.29
N VAL A 91 -17.22 7.85 -6.02
CA VAL A 91 -18.03 8.49 -7.07
C VAL A 91 -17.15 9.16 -8.11
N THR A 92 -16.11 9.86 -7.68
CA THR A 92 -15.14 10.52 -8.57
C THR A 92 -14.34 9.51 -9.39
N ALA A 93 -13.97 8.35 -8.81
CA ALA A 93 -13.30 7.28 -9.54
C ALA A 93 -14.23 6.61 -10.58
N VAL A 94 -15.52 6.50 -10.31
CA VAL A 94 -16.52 6.07 -11.31
C VAL A 94 -16.61 7.06 -12.46
N GLN A 95 -16.55 8.37 -12.18
CA GLN A 95 -16.50 9.39 -13.23
C GLN A 95 -15.23 9.27 -14.08
N LEU A 96 -14.07 9.01 -13.46
CA LEU A 96 -12.82 8.75 -14.19
C LEU A 96 -12.94 7.50 -15.08
N ALA A 97 -13.56 6.42 -14.58
CA ALA A 97 -13.82 5.23 -15.39
C ALA A 97 -14.71 5.55 -16.60
N ARG A 98 -15.78 6.30 -16.41
CA ARG A 98 -16.67 6.73 -17.50
C ARG A 98 -15.99 7.66 -18.51
N ALA A 99 -15.03 8.46 -18.07
CA ALA A 99 -14.25 9.32 -18.95
C ALA A 99 -13.39 8.54 -19.98
N THR A 100 -13.21 7.23 -19.82
CA THR A 100 -12.59 6.36 -20.84
C THR A 100 -13.54 6.04 -22.00
N GLY A 101 -14.81 6.39 -21.92
CA GLY A 101 -15.85 6.10 -22.93
C GLY A 101 -16.66 4.82 -22.66
N VAL A 102 -16.39 4.09 -21.57
CA VAL A 102 -17.18 2.90 -21.23
C VAL A 102 -18.61 3.24 -20.85
N GLN A 103 -19.55 2.37 -21.27
CA GLN A 103 -20.98 2.52 -20.94
C GLN A 103 -21.33 1.88 -19.59
N CYS A 104 -20.68 0.78 -19.24
CA CYS A 104 -20.95 -0.02 -18.05
C CYS A 104 -19.81 0.10 -17.04
N VAL A 105 -20.15 0.36 -15.77
CA VAL A 105 -19.16 0.44 -14.67
C VAL A 105 -19.62 -0.46 -13.53
N SER A 106 -18.68 -1.25 -12.99
CA SER A 106 -18.86 -2.07 -11.79
C SER A 106 -17.99 -1.56 -10.65
N LEU A 107 -18.39 -1.84 -9.42
CA LEU A 107 -17.57 -1.63 -8.23
C LEU A 107 -17.05 -2.97 -7.70
N ALA A 108 -15.81 -2.99 -7.26
CA ALA A 108 -15.26 -4.11 -6.48
C ALA A 108 -14.53 -3.57 -5.27
N GLY A 109 -15.03 -3.86 -4.08
CA GLY A 109 -14.46 -3.36 -2.84
C GLY A 109 -13.87 -4.47 -1.99
N LEU A 110 -12.68 -4.23 -1.42
CA LEU A 110 -11.99 -5.14 -0.52
C LEU A 110 -12.13 -4.67 0.94
N ARG A 111 -12.56 -5.54 1.85
CA ARG A 111 -12.69 -5.27 3.29
C ARG A 111 -13.55 -4.03 3.58
N ALA A 112 -12.98 -3.01 4.25
CA ALA A 112 -13.65 -1.72 4.47
C ALA A 112 -14.01 -1.03 3.15
N GLY A 113 -13.25 -1.23 2.07
CA GLY A 113 -13.57 -0.75 0.74
C GLY A 113 -14.87 -1.34 0.18
N ALA A 114 -15.24 -2.57 0.55
CA ALA A 114 -16.51 -3.17 0.18
C ALA A 114 -17.69 -2.47 0.88
N LEU A 115 -17.56 -2.16 2.17
CA LEU A 115 -18.56 -1.41 2.92
C LEU A 115 -18.72 0.02 2.39
N LEU A 116 -17.62 0.67 2.03
CA LEU A 116 -17.62 2.02 1.42
C LEU A 116 -18.21 1.99 -0.01
N ALA A 117 -17.92 0.95 -0.80
CA ALA A 117 -18.49 0.76 -2.12
C ALA A 117 -20.03 0.57 -2.04
N ALA A 118 -20.50 -0.22 -1.07
CA ALA A 118 -21.92 -0.38 -0.80
C ALA A 118 -22.57 0.96 -0.41
N ALA A 119 -21.91 1.76 0.43
CA ALA A 119 -22.40 3.08 0.84
C ALA A 119 -22.37 4.14 -0.29
N ALA A 120 -21.55 3.93 -1.32
CA ALA A 120 -21.43 4.83 -2.46
C ALA A 120 -22.34 4.43 -3.63
N ALA A 121 -22.89 3.21 -3.65
CA ALA A 121 -23.51 2.61 -4.83
C ALA A 121 -24.66 3.43 -5.40
N ASP A 122 -25.56 3.96 -4.56
CA ASP A 122 -26.69 4.81 -4.96
C ASP A 122 -26.25 6.16 -5.56
N ARG A 123 -25.05 6.63 -5.21
CA ARG A 123 -24.48 7.92 -5.66
C ARG A 123 -23.64 7.79 -6.93
N CYS A 124 -23.34 6.57 -7.33
CA CYS A 124 -22.51 6.29 -8.52
C CYS A 124 -23.31 6.33 -9.84
N GLY A 125 -24.65 6.48 -9.79
CA GLY A 125 -25.55 6.24 -10.91
C GLY A 125 -25.63 4.75 -11.27
N PRO A 126 -26.15 4.38 -12.46
CA PRO A 126 -26.34 2.98 -12.83
C PRO A 126 -25.00 2.21 -12.77
N LEU A 127 -25.00 1.10 -12.03
CA LEU A 127 -23.88 0.17 -11.93
C LEU A 127 -24.22 -1.13 -12.66
N ASN A 128 -23.25 -1.72 -13.32
CA ASN A 128 -23.39 -2.99 -13.99
C ASN A 128 -23.39 -4.18 -12.99
N SER A 129 -22.52 -4.14 -12.01
CA SER A 129 -22.43 -5.14 -10.92
C SER A 129 -21.65 -4.60 -9.73
N VAL A 130 -21.77 -5.26 -8.58
CA VAL A 130 -20.97 -4.97 -7.38
C VAL A 130 -20.34 -6.25 -6.86
N ALA A 131 -19.04 -6.23 -6.56
CA ALA A 131 -18.32 -7.32 -5.90
C ALA A 131 -17.89 -6.89 -4.50
N LEU A 132 -18.36 -7.62 -3.50
CA LEU A 132 -17.97 -7.48 -2.11
C LEU A 132 -16.88 -8.52 -1.82
N TRP A 133 -15.63 -8.08 -1.81
CA TRP A 133 -14.47 -8.94 -1.58
C TRP A 133 -14.11 -8.93 -0.10
N ASP A 134 -14.38 -10.04 0.59
CA ASP A 134 -14.16 -10.23 2.02
C ASP A 134 -14.69 -9.05 2.86
N PRO A 135 -16.00 -8.71 2.73
CA PRO A 135 -16.53 -7.43 3.16
C PRO A 135 -16.55 -7.26 4.67
N VAL A 136 -16.33 -6.03 5.11
CA VAL A 136 -16.68 -5.60 6.46
C VAL A 136 -18.20 -5.42 6.54
N VAL A 137 -18.89 -6.24 7.32
CA VAL A 137 -20.36 -6.15 7.49
C VAL A 137 -20.76 -5.12 8.56
N ASN A 138 -19.88 -4.82 9.50
CA ASN A 138 -20.15 -3.96 10.65
C ASN A 138 -18.93 -3.10 10.98
N GLY A 139 -19.00 -1.79 10.74
CA GLY A 139 -17.90 -0.86 10.97
C GLY A 139 -17.42 -0.80 12.41
N ARG A 140 -18.31 -0.93 13.41
CA ARG A 140 -17.92 -0.95 14.84
C ARG A 140 -17.11 -2.19 15.19
N ALA A 141 -17.52 -3.36 14.69
CA ALA A 141 -16.79 -4.61 14.91
C ALA A 141 -15.42 -4.55 14.23
N TYR A 142 -15.34 -4.03 13.02
CA TYR A 142 -14.09 -3.79 12.30
C TYR A 142 -13.14 -2.88 13.07
N LEU A 143 -13.58 -1.70 13.50
CA LEU A 143 -12.74 -0.79 14.29
C LEU A 143 -12.23 -1.42 15.58
N ARG A 144 -13.07 -2.18 16.29
CA ARG A 144 -12.65 -2.91 17.49
C ARG A 144 -11.56 -3.93 17.18
N GLN A 145 -11.69 -4.68 16.07
CA GLN A 145 -10.66 -5.62 15.61
C GLN A 145 -9.37 -4.88 15.29
N GLN A 146 -9.41 -3.81 14.49
CA GLN A 146 -8.23 -3.03 14.09
C GLN A 146 -7.53 -2.40 15.30
N THR A 147 -8.29 -1.79 16.23
CA THR A 147 -7.72 -1.24 17.46
C THR A 147 -7.05 -2.31 18.33
N THR A 148 -7.63 -3.51 18.40
CA THR A 148 -7.02 -4.64 19.12
C THR A 148 -5.70 -5.05 18.46
N LEU A 149 -5.67 -5.19 17.14
CA LEU A 149 -4.44 -5.52 16.39
C LEU A 149 -3.35 -4.45 16.60
N TYR A 150 -3.73 -3.16 16.58
CA TYR A 150 -2.81 -2.08 16.86
C TYR A 150 -2.20 -2.21 18.26
N ARG A 151 -3.03 -2.39 19.30
CA ARG A 151 -2.58 -2.54 20.69
C ARG A 151 -1.66 -3.75 20.90
N MET A 152 -1.93 -4.85 20.22
CA MET A 152 -1.07 -6.04 20.25
C MET A 152 0.29 -5.82 19.58
N SER A 153 0.36 -4.94 18.58
CA SER A 153 1.58 -4.71 17.79
C SER A 153 2.44 -3.58 18.32
N VAL A 154 1.82 -2.51 18.81
CA VAL A 154 2.49 -1.24 19.18
C VAL A 154 2.44 -1.00 20.67
N GLY A 155 1.44 -1.51 21.38
CA GLY A 155 1.21 -1.30 22.80
C GLY A 155 0.04 -0.36 23.10
N ALA A 156 0.02 0.23 24.30
CA ALA A 156 -1.07 1.10 24.71
C ALA A 156 -1.13 2.38 23.88
N ASP A 157 -2.34 2.80 23.54
CA ASP A 157 -2.61 4.05 22.86
C ASP A 157 -2.09 5.25 23.69
N ARG A 158 -1.41 6.15 23.00
CA ARG A 158 -1.04 7.48 23.52
C ARG A 158 -1.83 8.56 22.80
N GLU A 159 -3.06 8.24 22.42
CA GLU A 159 -3.88 9.12 21.59
C GLU A 159 -4.31 10.35 22.41
N GLN A 160 -4.23 11.50 21.74
CA GLN A 160 -4.79 12.76 22.19
C GLN A 160 -6.11 12.98 21.46
N ASP A 161 -7.06 13.65 22.11
CA ASP A 161 -8.30 14.15 21.51
C ASP A 161 -9.27 13.08 20.96
N GLY A 162 -9.22 11.85 21.50
CA GLY A 162 -10.17 10.80 21.14
C GLY A 162 -9.94 10.19 19.75
N ALA A 163 -8.82 10.47 19.09
CA ALA A 163 -8.43 9.81 17.86
C ALA A 163 -8.30 8.28 18.05
N VAL A 164 -8.50 7.51 17.01
CA VAL A 164 -8.50 6.04 17.05
C VAL A 164 -7.37 5.50 16.19
N SER A 165 -6.39 4.87 16.83
CA SER A 165 -5.30 4.20 16.14
C SER A 165 -5.72 2.84 15.59
N ILE A 166 -5.38 2.63 14.33
CA ILE A 166 -5.46 1.34 13.62
C ILE A 166 -4.08 0.99 13.05
N PRO A 167 -3.80 -0.27 12.70
CA PRO A 167 -2.53 -0.59 12.04
C PRO A 167 -2.32 0.27 10.79
N ALA A 168 -1.17 0.93 10.73
CA ALA A 168 -0.78 1.86 9.66
C ALA A 168 -1.77 3.04 9.42
N GLY A 169 -2.44 3.52 10.49
CA GLY A 169 -3.29 4.69 10.36
C GLY A 169 -3.81 5.22 11.68
N VAL A 170 -4.29 6.47 11.66
CA VAL A 170 -5.00 7.11 12.76
C VAL A 170 -6.25 7.76 12.19
N LEU A 171 -7.38 7.60 12.86
CA LEU A 171 -8.67 8.17 12.48
C LEU A 171 -9.08 9.23 13.48
N ALA A 172 -9.58 10.37 13.02
CA ALA A 172 -10.24 11.33 13.89
C ALA A 172 -11.44 10.68 14.62
N ALA A 173 -11.79 11.15 15.78
CA ALA A 173 -12.89 10.62 16.60
C ALA A 173 -14.20 10.56 15.81
N GLU A 174 -14.52 11.63 15.07
CA GLU A 174 -15.72 11.73 14.24
C GLU A 174 -15.68 10.74 13.09
N THR A 175 -14.53 10.55 12.44
CA THR A 175 -14.34 9.57 11.38
C THR A 175 -14.53 8.15 11.91
N ALA A 176 -13.94 7.83 13.06
CA ALA A 176 -14.13 6.52 13.70
C ALA A 176 -15.60 6.29 14.08
N LYS A 177 -16.28 7.31 14.59
CA LYS A 177 -17.73 7.26 14.88
C LYS A 177 -18.54 7.02 13.61
N ALA A 178 -18.27 7.77 12.54
CA ALA A 178 -18.96 7.65 11.26
C ALA A 178 -18.74 6.27 10.63
N LEU A 179 -17.48 5.80 10.52
CA LEU A 179 -17.17 4.46 10.04
C LEU A 179 -17.82 3.38 10.92
N GLY A 180 -17.76 3.54 12.24
CA GLY A 180 -18.37 2.65 13.21
C GLY A 180 -19.91 2.57 13.12
N SER A 181 -20.56 3.56 12.52
CA SER A 181 -22.03 3.54 12.30
C SER A 181 -22.44 2.77 11.05
N LEU A 182 -21.54 2.59 10.07
CA LEU A 182 -21.85 1.88 8.83
C LEU A 182 -22.19 0.41 9.09
N ARG A 183 -23.22 -0.06 8.40
CA ARG A 183 -23.69 -1.46 8.41
C ARG A 183 -23.98 -1.88 6.97
N LEU A 184 -23.44 -3.02 6.55
CA LEU A 184 -23.66 -3.52 5.19
C LEU A 184 -25.16 -3.78 4.93
N SER A 185 -25.90 -4.26 5.93
CA SER A 185 -27.36 -4.47 5.84
C SER A 185 -28.17 -3.21 5.49
N ALA A 186 -27.68 -2.01 5.85
CA ALA A 186 -28.35 -0.77 5.50
C ALA A 186 -28.34 -0.49 3.98
N PHE A 187 -27.50 -1.16 3.23
CA PHE A 187 -27.34 -0.99 1.77
C PHE A 187 -27.87 -2.20 0.97
N ALA A 188 -28.47 -3.20 1.64
CA ALA A 188 -28.91 -4.44 0.99
C ALA A 188 -29.88 -4.17 -0.16
N SER A 189 -30.86 -3.26 0.00
CA SER A 189 -31.80 -2.88 -1.05
C SER A 189 -31.15 -2.24 -2.27
N THR A 190 -30.16 -1.38 -2.06
CA THR A 190 -29.37 -0.76 -3.15
C THR A 190 -28.53 -1.81 -3.86
N LEU A 191 -27.90 -2.71 -3.11
CA LEU A 191 -27.06 -3.79 -3.67
C LEU A 191 -27.89 -4.80 -4.47
N ALA A 192 -29.15 -5.02 -4.13
CA ALA A 192 -30.04 -5.93 -4.84
C ALA A 192 -30.51 -5.41 -6.21
N LEU A 193 -30.23 -4.15 -6.55
CA LEU A 193 -30.61 -3.56 -7.85
C LEU A 193 -29.74 -4.02 -9.03
N GLN A 194 -28.58 -4.62 -8.75
CA GLN A 194 -27.65 -5.10 -9.76
C GLN A 194 -27.07 -6.46 -9.38
N PRO A 195 -26.47 -7.21 -10.33
CA PRO A 195 -25.74 -8.43 -10.02
C PRO A 195 -24.70 -8.22 -8.91
N LEU A 196 -24.79 -9.04 -7.87
CA LEU A 196 -23.98 -8.95 -6.66
C LEU A 196 -23.11 -10.20 -6.48
N LEU A 197 -21.83 -9.99 -6.18
CA LEU A 197 -20.92 -11.03 -5.75
C LEU A 197 -20.61 -10.85 -4.26
N CYS A 198 -20.84 -11.88 -3.46
CA CYS A 198 -20.35 -12.03 -2.10
C CYS A 198 -19.17 -13.02 -2.11
N ALA A 199 -17.95 -12.53 -2.23
CA ALA A 199 -16.73 -13.31 -2.17
C ALA A 199 -16.19 -13.25 -0.72
N VAL A 200 -16.30 -14.33 0.05
CA VAL A 200 -16.06 -14.33 1.50
C VAL A 200 -15.06 -15.39 1.90
N ARG A 201 -14.28 -15.13 2.93
CA ARG A 201 -13.36 -16.11 3.52
C ARG A 201 -14.11 -17.27 4.16
N GLU A 202 -13.46 -18.42 4.26
CA GLU A 202 -14.01 -19.58 4.94
C GLU A 202 -14.43 -19.24 6.37
N GLY A 203 -15.65 -19.64 6.78
CA GLY A 203 -16.22 -19.34 8.08
C GLY A 203 -16.98 -18.01 8.17
N ALA A 204 -16.72 -17.01 7.33
CA ALA A 204 -17.46 -15.75 7.34
C ALA A 204 -18.86 -15.87 6.72
N GLN A 205 -19.12 -16.90 5.94
CA GLN A 205 -20.45 -17.22 5.37
C GLN A 205 -21.53 -17.47 6.42
N SER A 206 -21.18 -17.66 7.68
CA SER A 206 -22.14 -17.78 8.79
C SER A 206 -22.61 -16.44 9.35
N ASP A 207 -22.09 -15.31 8.86
CA ASP A 207 -22.58 -14.00 9.27
C ASP A 207 -24.01 -13.80 8.73
N PRO A 208 -25.00 -13.45 9.58
CA PRO A 208 -26.40 -13.35 9.18
C PRO A 208 -26.65 -12.37 8.01
N VAL A 209 -25.90 -11.27 7.95
CA VAL A 209 -26.04 -10.27 6.86
C VAL A 209 -25.54 -10.85 5.53
N LEU A 210 -24.45 -11.63 5.54
CA LEU A 210 -23.94 -12.29 4.35
C LEU A 210 -24.85 -13.43 3.90
N CYS A 211 -25.42 -14.21 4.86
CA CYS A 211 -26.43 -15.21 4.56
C CYS A 211 -27.64 -14.57 3.85
N GLU A 212 -28.16 -13.46 4.39
CA GLU A 212 -29.32 -12.76 3.80
C GLU A 212 -29.04 -12.28 2.36
N LEU A 213 -27.84 -11.74 2.09
CA LEU A 213 -27.45 -11.31 0.75
C LEU A 213 -27.30 -12.52 -0.21
N ILE A 214 -26.76 -13.64 0.27
CA ILE A 214 -26.58 -14.86 -0.52
C ILE A 214 -27.93 -15.50 -0.81
N ASP A 215 -28.80 -15.63 0.18
CA ASP A 215 -30.15 -16.16 0.05
C ASP A 215 -31.04 -15.25 -0.84
N GLY A 216 -30.74 -13.95 -0.85
CA GLY A 216 -31.36 -12.95 -1.73
C GLY A 216 -30.93 -13.04 -3.20
N GLY A 217 -30.09 -14.03 -3.59
CA GLY A 217 -29.73 -14.32 -4.97
C GLY A 217 -28.37 -13.77 -5.43
N SER A 218 -27.52 -13.29 -4.52
CA SER A 218 -26.15 -12.92 -4.88
C SER A 218 -25.31 -14.17 -5.20
N THR A 219 -24.33 -14.02 -6.09
CA THR A 219 -23.34 -15.07 -6.33
C THR A 219 -22.42 -15.20 -5.10
N HIS A 220 -22.19 -16.40 -4.63
CA HIS A 220 -21.27 -16.69 -3.54
C HIS A 220 -19.97 -17.31 -4.05
N LEU A 221 -18.82 -16.79 -3.59
CA LEU A 221 -17.51 -17.40 -3.77
C LEU A 221 -16.83 -17.57 -2.40
N SER A 222 -16.31 -18.76 -2.13
CA SER A 222 -15.43 -19.01 -0.99
C SER A 222 -13.99 -18.65 -1.35
N LEU A 223 -13.34 -17.85 -0.51
CA LEU A 223 -11.99 -17.34 -0.73
C LEU A 223 -10.99 -18.06 0.14
N ASP A 224 -9.95 -18.61 -0.50
CA ASP A 224 -8.83 -19.22 0.19
C ASP A 224 -7.80 -18.17 0.63
N ARG A 225 -7.13 -18.42 1.75
CA ARG A 225 -5.90 -17.71 2.19
C ARG A 225 -6.03 -16.20 2.38
N GLN A 226 -7.22 -15.68 2.67
CA GLN A 226 -7.40 -14.24 2.92
C GLN A 226 -6.60 -13.74 4.13
N GLU A 227 -6.41 -14.59 5.16
CA GLU A 227 -5.58 -14.27 6.34
C GLU A 227 -4.10 -14.10 5.97
N GLU A 228 -3.59 -14.92 5.02
CA GLU A 228 -2.21 -14.79 4.54
C GLU A 228 -1.99 -13.52 3.73
N PHE A 229 -3.06 -12.95 3.19
CA PHE A 229 -3.07 -11.75 2.38
C PHE A 229 -3.20 -10.48 3.21
N LEU A 230 -3.99 -10.49 4.30
CA LEU A 230 -4.44 -9.29 5.00
C LEU A 230 -4.02 -9.21 6.48
N GLU A 231 -3.67 -10.34 7.11
CA GLU A 231 -3.52 -10.40 8.56
C GLU A 231 -2.14 -10.88 9.02
N ARG A 232 -1.28 -11.32 8.10
CA ARG A 232 0.08 -11.76 8.45
C ARG A 232 1.07 -10.62 8.33
N PRO A 233 2.17 -10.66 9.12
CA PRO A 233 3.26 -9.71 8.94
C PRO A 233 3.72 -9.68 7.48
N SER A 234 4.03 -8.48 6.97
CA SER A 234 4.39 -8.23 5.56
C SER A 234 5.51 -9.13 4.98
N SER A 235 6.32 -9.74 5.86
CA SER A 235 7.33 -10.74 5.46
C SER A 235 6.75 -12.11 5.09
N HIS A 236 5.48 -12.37 5.38
CA HIS A 236 4.83 -13.68 5.20
C HIS A 236 3.54 -13.60 4.38
N PHE A 237 3.14 -12.42 3.92
CA PHE A 237 1.93 -12.30 3.13
C PHE A 237 2.11 -12.92 1.74
N ARG A 238 1.02 -13.45 1.21
CA ARG A 238 0.95 -14.02 -0.13
C ARG A 238 -0.23 -13.44 -0.88
N ILE A 239 -0.04 -13.22 -2.17
CA ILE A 239 -1.12 -12.79 -3.04
C ILE A 239 -2.01 -14.02 -3.34
N PRO A 240 -3.31 -14.00 -2.99
CA PRO A 240 -4.21 -15.11 -3.24
C PRO A 240 -4.68 -15.11 -4.70
N SER A 241 -3.76 -15.46 -5.61
CA SER A 241 -3.95 -15.34 -7.07
C SER A 241 -5.20 -16.08 -7.58
N ARG A 242 -5.52 -17.25 -6.98
CA ARG A 242 -6.73 -18.02 -7.33
C ARG A 242 -8.01 -17.27 -6.97
N SER A 243 -8.09 -16.76 -5.75
CA SER A 243 -9.24 -15.97 -5.28
C SER A 243 -9.42 -14.69 -6.11
N ILE A 244 -8.30 -14.02 -6.43
CA ILE A 244 -8.31 -12.84 -7.32
C ILE A 244 -8.82 -13.23 -8.70
N GLN A 245 -8.35 -14.33 -9.27
CA GLN A 245 -8.81 -14.80 -10.57
C GLN A 245 -10.31 -15.14 -10.58
N GLN A 246 -10.83 -15.78 -9.54
CA GLN A 246 -12.26 -16.08 -9.43
C GLN A 246 -13.10 -14.79 -9.43
N ILE A 247 -12.71 -13.79 -8.63
CA ILE A 247 -13.39 -12.49 -8.56
C ILE A 247 -13.33 -11.75 -9.89
N THR A 248 -12.15 -11.67 -10.52
CA THR A 248 -11.97 -10.96 -11.79
C THR A 248 -12.67 -11.67 -12.95
N THR A 249 -12.74 -13.00 -12.93
CA THR A 249 -13.53 -13.79 -13.90
C THR A 249 -15.02 -13.48 -13.76
N TRP A 250 -15.57 -13.50 -12.56
CA TRP A 250 -16.97 -13.16 -12.34
C TRP A 250 -17.29 -11.72 -12.77
N LEU A 251 -16.47 -10.75 -12.37
CA LEU A 251 -16.60 -9.36 -12.78
C LEU A 251 -16.56 -9.21 -14.31
N SER A 252 -15.63 -9.87 -14.97
CA SER A 252 -15.50 -9.81 -16.42
C SER A 252 -16.71 -10.44 -17.13
N ALA A 253 -17.26 -11.52 -16.57
CA ALA A 253 -18.43 -12.19 -17.12
C ALA A 253 -19.73 -11.42 -16.92
N SER A 254 -19.78 -10.50 -15.96
CA SER A 254 -20.97 -9.66 -15.70
C SER A 254 -21.20 -8.56 -16.76
N PHE A 255 -20.21 -8.25 -17.59
CA PHE A 255 -20.33 -7.25 -18.65
C PHE A 255 -20.92 -7.86 -19.94
N PRO A 256 -21.54 -7.03 -20.80
CA PRO A 256 -21.93 -7.42 -22.14
C PRO A 256 -20.72 -8.00 -22.92
N PRO A 257 -20.93 -8.93 -23.85
CA PRO A 257 -19.83 -9.56 -24.61
C PRO A 257 -19.13 -8.59 -25.56
N ASP A 258 -19.84 -7.58 -26.05
CA ASP A 258 -19.33 -6.65 -27.04
C ASP A 258 -18.34 -5.67 -26.43
N LYS A 259 -17.19 -5.51 -27.10
CA LYS A 259 -16.19 -4.53 -26.77
C LYS A 259 -16.44 -3.24 -27.56
N LEU A 260 -16.28 -2.11 -26.90
CA LEU A 260 -16.34 -0.78 -27.51
C LEU A 260 -14.97 -0.10 -27.42
N PRO A 261 -14.64 0.78 -28.38
CA PRO A 261 -13.42 1.57 -28.29
C PRO A 261 -13.37 2.39 -27.01
N VAL A 262 -12.21 2.39 -26.33
CA VAL A 262 -11.96 3.19 -25.14
C VAL A 262 -10.71 4.05 -25.34
N ALA A 263 -10.71 5.21 -24.71
CA ALA A 263 -9.60 6.15 -24.77
C ALA A 263 -8.93 6.31 -23.41
N VAL A 264 -7.64 6.65 -23.43
CA VAL A 264 -6.96 7.13 -22.22
C VAL A 264 -7.61 8.48 -21.84
N PRO A 265 -8.10 8.64 -20.61
CA PRO A 265 -8.66 9.91 -20.18
C PRO A 265 -7.57 10.99 -20.13
N VAL A 266 -7.97 12.25 -20.01
CA VAL A 266 -7.00 13.33 -19.83
C VAL A 266 -6.19 13.08 -18.57
N LEU A 267 -4.87 12.87 -18.76
CA LEU A 267 -3.94 12.58 -17.68
C LEU A 267 -3.39 13.88 -17.10
N ARG A 268 -3.43 13.99 -15.79
CA ARG A 268 -2.77 15.06 -15.04
C ARG A 268 -1.56 14.48 -14.32
N GLU A 269 -0.37 14.85 -14.74
CA GLU A 269 0.87 14.38 -14.09
C GLU A 269 1.20 15.17 -12.82
N ARG A 270 0.55 16.30 -12.60
CA ARG A 270 0.83 17.23 -11.49
C ARG A 270 -0.47 17.58 -10.76
N ALA A 271 -0.36 17.70 -9.44
CA ALA A 271 -1.45 18.23 -8.60
C ALA A 271 -0.91 19.13 -7.50
N ARG A 272 -1.67 20.15 -7.15
CA ARG A 272 -1.51 20.86 -5.89
C ARG A 272 -2.16 20.03 -4.79
N VAL A 273 -1.36 19.56 -3.85
CA VAL A 273 -1.82 18.66 -2.75
C VAL A 273 -1.95 19.37 -1.41
N ALA A 274 -1.29 20.51 -1.27
CA ALA A 274 -1.30 21.37 -0.07
C ALA A 274 -0.83 22.78 -0.42
N CYS A 275 -0.83 23.66 0.57
CA CYS A 275 -0.11 24.91 0.55
C CYS A 275 0.78 25.00 1.80
N THR A 276 1.92 25.63 1.67
CA THR A 276 2.78 26.01 2.80
C THR A 276 2.10 27.08 3.65
N SER A 277 2.60 27.30 4.85
CA SER A 277 2.09 28.32 5.78
C SER A 277 2.17 29.75 5.21
N ASP A 278 3.13 30.01 4.31
CA ASP A 278 3.27 31.27 3.58
C ASP A 278 2.49 31.30 2.24
N GLY A 279 1.64 30.30 1.98
CA GLY A 279 0.72 30.26 0.82
C GLY A 279 1.33 29.72 -0.46
N ARG A 280 2.58 29.24 -0.49
CA ARG A 280 3.17 28.63 -1.68
C ARG A 280 2.51 27.27 -1.96
N PRO A 281 2.16 26.96 -3.22
CA PRO A 281 1.59 25.66 -3.56
C PRO A 281 2.62 24.53 -3.39
N VAL A 282 2.23 23.47 -2.65
CA VAL A 282 2.94 22.21 -2.59
C VAL A 282 2.43 21.33 -3.72
N VAL A 283 3.31 21.06 -4.68
CA VAL A 283 2.97 20.31 -5.90
C VAL A 283 3.60 18.94 -5.84
N GLU A 284 2.81 17.92 -6.16
CA GLU A 284 3.29 16.56 -6.42
C GLU A 284 3.26 16.27 -7.92
N THR A 285 4.36 15.71 -8.43
CA THR A 285 4.54 15.38 -9.85
C THR A 285 4.86 13.90 -9.97
N LEU A 286 4.12 13.20 -10.84
CA LEU A 286 4.34 11.79 -11.16
C LEU A 286 5.61 11.68 -12.02
N ARG A 287 6.48 10.71 -11.69
CA ARG A 287 7.77 10.49 -12.35
C ARG A 287 7.97 9.01 -12.66
N ARG A 288 8.82 8.78 -13.64
CA ARG A 288 9.39 7.46 -13.93
C ARG A 288 10.91 7.59 -13.91
N SER A 289 11.61 6.63 -13.35
CA SER A 289 13.07 6.67 -13.21
C SER A 289 13.71 5.35 -13.61
N GLY A 290 14.90 5.46 -14.22
CA GLY A 290 15.71 4.33 -14.67
C GLY A 290 15.10 3.53 -15.82
N PRO A 291 15.84 2.50 -16.30
CA PRO A 291 15.41 1.67 -17.42
C PRO A 291 14.17 0.82 -17.12
N ASP A 292 13.93 0.49 -15.86
CA ASP A 292 12.76 -0.26 -15.40
C ASP A 292 11.54 0.64 -15.15
N ALA A 293 11.63 1.93 -15.49
CA ALA A 293 10.57 2.93 -15.35
C ALA A 293 9.93 2.93 -13.95
N LEU A 294 10.75 2.91 -12.89
CA LEU A 294 10.31 2.88 -11.51
C LEU A 294 9.36 4.06 -11.23
N PHE A 295 8.22 3.77 -10.63
CA PHE A 295 7.25 4.80 -10.31
C PHE A 295 7.71 5.62 -9.12
N ALA A 296 7.67 6.94 -9.27
CA ALA A 296 8.07 7.88 -8.24
C ALA A 296 7.13 9.09 -8.18
N ILE A 297 7.09 9.75 -7.04
CA ILE A 297 6.43 11.02 -6.83
C ILE A 297 7.44 12.02 -6.29
N GLU A 298 7.57 13.12 -7.02
CA GLU A 298 8.32 14.29 -6.62
C GLU A 298 7.38 15.26 -5.90
N THR A 299 7.68 15.61 -4.65
CA THR A 299 6.93 16.58 -3.84
C THR A 299 7.80 17.80 -3.59
N GLY A 300 7.27 19.00 -3.77
CA GLY A 300 8.01 20.23 -3.43
C GLY A 300 7.27 21.50 -3.81
N VAL A 301 7.92 22.62 -3.54
CA VAL A 301 7.54 23.94 -4.01
C VAL A 301 8.40 24.37 -5.21
N LEU A 302 7.98 25.39 -5.93
CA LEU A 302 8.80 26.00 -6.97
C LEU A 302 10.12 26.53 -6.33
N HIS A 303 11.26 26.23 -6.96
CA HIS A 303 12.59 26.62 -6.48
C HIS A 303 13.00 25.99 -5.13
N SER A 304 12.83 24.69 -5.00
CA SER A 304 13.41 23.93 -3.87
C SER A 304 14.94 24.08 -3.85
N ARG A 305 15.51 24.23 -2.64
CA ARG A 305 16.95 24.53 -2.45
C ARG A 305 17.77 23.27 -2.21
N SER A 306 17.16 22.24 -1.65
CA SER A 306 17.78 20.95 -1.36
C SER A 306 16.85 19.83 -1.72
N SER A 307 17.39 18.62 -1.81
CA SER A 307 16.60 17.43 -2.14
C SER A 307 16.76 16.33 -1.10
N LEU A 308 15.70 15.56 -0.95
CA LEU A 308 15.66 14.41 -0.06
C LEU A 308 15.06 13.21 -0.78
N VAL A 309 15.72 12.05 -0.70
CA VAL A 309 15.22 10.79 -1.27
C VAL A 309 14.87 9.83 -0.15
N LEU A 310 13.63 9.32 -0.15
CA LEU A 310 13.09 8.41 0.87
C LEU A 310 13.13 6.96 0.39
N TYR A 311 13.84 6.12 1.13
CA TYR A 311 13.93 4.67 0.90
C TYR A 311 13.02 3.93 1.88
N SER A 312 11.97 3.31 1.33
CA SER A 312 10.93 2.61 2.09
C SER A 312 11.45 1.32 2.73
N PRO A 313 10.89 0.92 3.88
CA PRO A 313 11.22 -0.34 4.53
C PRO A 313 10.67 -1.54 3.76
N ALA A 314 11.24 -2.71 3.96
CA ALA A 314 10.77 -4.02 3.51
C ALA A 314 10.02 -4.01 2.16
N LYS A 315 8.74 -4.42 2.17
CA LYS A 315 7.85 -4.47 0.99
C LYS A 315 6.95 -3.24 0.85
N GLU A 316 7.09 -2.27 1.72
CA GLU A 316 6.26 -1.08 1.65
C GLU A 316 6.59 -0.24 0.42
N HIS A 317 5.56 0.34 -0.14
CA HIS A 317 5.65 1.23 -1.29
C HIS A 317 5.94 2.68 -0.84
N ARG A 318 6.03 3.60 -1.78
CA ARG A 318 6.41 5.01 -1.64
C ARG A 318 5.66 5.82 -0.57
N VAL A 319 4.45 5.39 -0.19
CA VAL A 319 3.63 6.06 0.83
C VAL A 319 4.28 5.96 2.22
N GLY A 320 5.01 4.87 2.46
CA GLY A 320 5.67 4.57 3.74
C GLY A 320 4.69 4.18 4.85
N PRO A 321 5.23 3.73 5.99
CA PRO A 321 4.41 3.29 7.12
C PRO A 321 3.45 4.39 7.59
N ALA A 322 2.18 4.06 7.77
CA ALA A 322 1.16 4.99 8.23
C ALA A 322 1.16 6.33 7.46
N ARG A 323 1.44 6.28 6.15
CA ARG A 323 1.52 7.47 5.29
C ARG A 323 2.67 8.43 5.64
N MET A 324 3.62 7.99 6.45
CA MET A 324 4.70 8.82 6.99
C MET A 324 5.53 9.52 5.90
N HIS A 325 5.84 8.85 4.80
CA HIS A 325 6.65 9.45 3.73
C HIS A 325 5.90 10.57 3.00
N VAL A 326 4.58 10.45 2.86
CA VAL A 326 3.74 11.50 2.25
C VAL A 326 3.68 12.72 3.14
N GLU A 327 3.38 12.51 4.42
CA GLU A 327 3.29 13.60 5.40
C GLU A 327 4.65 14.31 5.57
N LEU A 328 5.74 13.54 5.66
CA LEU A 328 7.10 14.10 5.73
C LEU A 328 7.44 14.92 4.50
N ALA A 329 7.14 14.41 3.30
CA ALA A 329 7.44 15.11 2.04
C ALA A 329 6.68 16.45 1.94
N ARG A 330 5.40 16.46 2.32
CA ARG A 330 4.57 17.67 2.32
C ARG A 330 5.00 18.67 3.40
N THR A 331 5.41 18.19 4.57
CA THR A 331 5.95 19.03 5.64
C THR A 331 7.29 19.65 5.25
N LEU A 332 8.19 18.89 4.64
CA LEU A 332 9.49 19.38 4.19
C LEU A 332 9.40 20.44 3.07
N ALA A 333 8.31 20.47 2.33
CA ALA A 333 8.05 21.52 1.35
C ALA A 333 7.96 22.93 1.99
N GLU A 334 7.58 23.05 3.28
CA GLU A 334 7.65 24.30 4.06
C GLU A 334 9.07 24.87 4.07
N ALA A 335 10.06 23.99 4.23
CA ALA A 335 11.49 24.36 4.20
C ALA A 335 12.08 24.44 2.77
N SER A 336 11.25 24.40 1.74
CA SER A 336 11.69 24.38 0.34
C SER A 336 12.59 23.19 -0.02
N VAL A 337 12.32 22.02 0.56
CA VAL A 337 12.99 20.76 0.25
C VAL A 337 12.17 20.02 -0.80
N GLN A 338 12.83 19.63 -1.91
CA GLN A 338 12.29 18.65 -2.87
C GLN A 338 12.37 17.27 -2.22
N THR A 339 11.29 16.49 -2.22
CA THR A 339 11.31 15.12 -1.71
C THR A 339 10.93 14.14 -2.80
N ILE A 340 11.72 13.09 -2.99
CA ILE A 340 11.46 11.98 -3.92
C ILE A 340 11.04 10.76 -3.12
N ARG A 341 9.87 10.23 -3.41
CA ARG A 341 9.32 8.97 -2.90
C ARG A 341 9.12 8.02 -4.08
N PHE A 342 9.50 6.76 -3.97
CA PHE A 342 9.43 5.86 -5.11
C PHE A 342 9.15 4.40 -4.69
N ASP A 343 8.70 3.62 -5.65
CA ASP A 343 8.52 2.19 -5.55
C ASP A 343 9.71 1.48 -6.18
N ARG A 344 10.37 0.61 -5.40
CA ARG A 344 11.36 -0.31 -5.96
C ARG A 344 10.65 -1.35 -6.83
N ARG A 345 11.38 -2.03 -7.71
CA ARG A 345 10.81 -3.18 -8.43
C ARG A 345 10.20 -4.19 -7.45
N GLY A 346 9.04 -4.72 -7.78
CA GLY A 346 8.30 -5.64 -6.91
C GLY A 346 7.62 -4.96 -5.71
N THR A 347 7.50 -3.63 -5.70
CA THR A 347 6.68 -2.90 -4.72
C THR A 347 5.77 -1.90 -5.44
N GLY A 348 4.65 -1.55 -4.83
CA GLY A 348 3.72 -0.56 -5.32
C GLY A 348 3.38 -0.71 -6.80
N ASP A 349 3.68 0.32 -7.60
CA ASP A 349 3.38 0.40 -9.04
C ASP A 349 4.62 0.17 -9.93
N SER A 350 5.71 -0.35 -9.38
CA SER A 350 6.92 -0.66 -10.13
C SER A 350 6.99 -2.13 -10.51
N GLY A 351 7.09 -2.39 -11.82
CA GLY A 351 7.17 -3.73 -12.41
C GLY A 351 5.84 -4.49 -12.47
N VAL A 352 5.84 -5.57 -13.23
CA VAL A 352 4.70 -6.48 -13.38
C VAL A 352 4.52 -7.28 -12.09
N VAL A 353 3.26 -7.51 -11.69
CA VAL A 353 2.96 -8.37 -10.53
C VAL A 353 2.93 -9.82 -10.99
N ALA A 354 3.75 -10.64 -10.32
CA ALA A 354 3.64 -12.09 -10.38
C ALA A 354 3.22 -12.63 -9.01
N TRP A 355 2.47 -13.73 -8.99
CA TRP A 355 1.99 -14.34 -7.74
C TRP A 355 3.12 -14.84 -6.83
N ASP A 356 4.25 -15.21 -7.43
CA ASP A 356 5.48 -15.69 -6.78
C ASP A 356 6.56 -14.61 -6.68
N GLU A 357 6.19 -13.34 -6.90
CA GLU A 357 7.13 -12.23 -6.94
C GLU A 357 7.85 -12.05 -5.60
N LEU A 358 9.15 -12.01 -5.69
CA LEU A 358 10.03 -11.80 -4.55
C LEU A 358 10.46 -10.35 -4.50
N THR A 359 10.20 -9.69 -3.39
CA THR A 359 10.76 -8.36 -3.16
C THR A 359 12.27 -8.48 -2.99
N PRO A 360 13.08 -7.87 -3.86
CA PRO A 360 14.54 -7.97 -3.81
C PRO A 360 15.12 -7.09 -2.70
N MET A 361 14.88 -7.49 -1.44
CA MET A 361 15.49 -6.82 -0.29
C MET A 361 16.97 -7.18 -0.17
N TYR A 362 17.81 -6.18 0.12
CA TYR A 362 19.26 -6.35 0.32
C TYR A 362 19.99 -6.94 -0.89
N SER A 363 19.46 -6.78 -2.09
CA SER A 363 20.02 -7.27 -3.34
C SER A 363 20.75 -6.17 -4.12
N ALA A 364 21.56 -6.57 -5.10
CA ALA A 364 22.23 -5.62 -6.00
C ALA A 364 21.20 -4.82 -6.81
N GLU A 365 20.13 -5.48 -7.27
CA GLU A 365 19.06 -4.83 -8.03
C GLU A 365 18.36 -3.73 -7.21
N SER A 366 18.13 -3.96 -5.92
CA SER A 366 17.52 -2.92 -5.07
C SER A 366 18.42 -1.71 -4.85
N VAL A 367 19.75 -1.89 -4.90
CA VAL A 367 20.71 -0.78 -4.87
C VAL A 367 20.68 -0.02 -6.19
N VAL A 368 20.60 -0.73 -7.32
CA VAL A 368 20.45 -0.10 -8.66
C VAL A 368 19.17 0.72 -8.72
N ASP A 369 18.03 0.17 -8.27
CA ASP A 369 16.77 0.90 -8.20
C ASP A 369 16.89 2.18 -7.37
N ALA A 370 17.53 2.06 -6.19
CA ALA A 370 17.73 3.18 -5.28
C ALA A 370 18.68 4.25 -5.86
N ALA A 371 19.64 3.85 -6.67
CA ALA A 371 20.54 4.77 -7.35
C ALA A 371 19.88 5.49 -8.52
N ASN A 372 19.11 4.78 -9.36
CA ASN A 372 18.42 5.36 -10.50
C ASN A 372 17.53 6.54 -10.13
N VAL A 373 16.96 6.52 -8.91
CA VAL A 373 16.05 7.58 -8.46
C VAL A 373 16.79 8.89 -8.16
N LEU A 374 18.11 8.87 -7.99
CA LEU A 374 18.91 10.09 -7.86
C LEU A 374 18.86 10.98 -9.11
N ASP A 375 18.57 10.42 -10.28
CA ASP A 375 18.38 11.19 -11.53
C ASP A 375 17.19 12.17 -11.45
N LEU A 376 16.29 11.99 -10.50
CA LEU A 376 15.16 12.91 -10.27
C LEU A 376 15.50 14.06 -9.34
N VAL A 377 16.66 14.02 -8.70
CA VAL A 377 17.14 15.03 -7.77
C VAL A 377 17.58 16.28 -8.53
N ARG A 378 17.18 17.45 -8.07
CA ARG A 378 17.50 18.74 -8.73
C ARG A 378 18.63 19.51 -8.06
N SER A 379 18.87 19.24 -6.77
CA SER A 379 19.95 19.89 -6.03
C SER A 379 21.31 19.29 -6.34
N ALA A 380 22.36 20.03 -6.01
CA ALA A 380 23.73 19.48 -6.05
C ALA A 380 23.86 18.28 -5.09
N PRO A 381 24.77 17.32 -5.34
CA PRO A 381 24.99 16.19 -4.45
C PRO A 381 25.21 16.60 -2.99
N ALA A 382 25.96 17.66 -2.73
CA ALA A 382 26.22 18.17 -1.38
C ALA A 382 24.94 18.66 -0.64
N GLU A 383 23.89 19.03 -1.38
CA GLU A 383 22.59 19.47 -0.87
C GLU A 383 21.54 18.35 -0.90
N THR A 384 21.95 17.13 -1.23
CA THR A 384 21.08 15.95 -1.33
C THR A 384 21.22 15.09 -0.08
N THR A 385 20.09 14.80 0.56
CA THR A 385 20.01 13.89 1.70
C THR A 385 19.31 12.59 1.29
N VAL A 386 19.90 11.45 1.61
CA VAL A 386 19.27 10.15 1.46
C VAL A 386 18.79 9.64 2.83
N VAL A 387 17.52 9.29 2.92
CA VAL A 387 16.89 8.84 4.17
C VAL A 387 16.35 7.44 4.00
N GLY A 388 16.66 6.55 4.92
CA GLY A 388 16.16 5.19 4.87
C GLY A 388 15.65 4.68 6.21
N LEU A 389 14.52 3.98 6.16
CA LEU A 389 13.94 3.30 7.31
C LEU A 389 14.11 1.79 7.20
N CYS A 390 14.59 1.12 8.26
CA CYS A 390 14.73 -0.34 8.32
C CYS A 390 15.60 -0.90 7.18
N ALA A 391 15.04 -1.65 6.22
CA ALA A 391 15.73 -2.10 5.02
C ALA A 391 16.14 -0.93 4.10
N GLY A 392 15.34 0.13 4.09
CA GLY A 392 15.66 1.38 3.38
C GLY A 392 16.92 2.06 3.93
N ALA A 393 17.21 1.94 5.24
CA ALA A 393 18.45 2.46 5.81
C ALA A 393 19.71 1.77 5.22
N TRP A 394 19.62 0.47 4.94
CA TRP A 394 20.68 -0.26 4.25
C TRP A 394 20.86 0.24 2.80
N LEU A 395 19.75 0.53 2.09
CA LEU A 395 19.81 1.12 0.76
C LEU A 395 20.45 2.51 0.79
N ALA A 396 20.04 3.37 1.73
CA ALA A 396 20.58 4.72 1.86
C ALA A 396 22.12 4.70 2.04
N VAL A 397 22.65 3.81 2.88
CA VAL A 397 24.11 3.65 3.05
C VAL A 397 24.77 3.16 1.75
N ASN A 398 24.21 2.13 1.10
CA ASN A 398 24.80 1.58 -0.12
C ASN A 398 24.81 2.60 -1.27
N VAL A 399 23.78 3.44 -1.36
CA VAL A 399 23.71 4.53 -2.33
C VAL A 399 24.70 5.63 -1.99
N ALA A 400 24.71 6.11 -0.74
CA ALA A 400 25.63 7.18 -0.32
C ALA A 400 27.10 6.83 -0.47
N LEU A 401 27.49 5.56 -0.35
CA LEU A 401 28.87 5.10 -0.55
C LEU A 401 29.30 5.01 -2.01
N ARG A 402 28.37 4.98 -2.95
CA ARG A 402 28.61 4.79 -4.38
C ARG A 402 28.30 6.01 -5.21
N HIS A 403 27.47 6.89 -4.68
CA HIS A 403 26.99 8.11 -5.32
C HIS A 403 27.15 9.25 -4.31
N ASP A 404 27.62 10.37 -4.77
CA ASP A 404 27.92 11.55 -3.95
C ASP A 404 26.63 12.14 -3.35
N ALA A 405 26.21 11.66 -2.17
CA ALA A 405 25.16 12.26 -1.38
C ALA A 405 25.76 13.09 -0.24
N GLY A 406 25.27 14.31 -0.04
CA GLY A 406 25.78 15.22 0.98
C GLY A 406 25.49 14.76 2.41
N SER A 407 24.37 14.07 2.61
CA SER A 407 23.97 13.61 3.93
C SER A 407 23.19 12.30 3.87
N ILE A 408 23.27 11.55 4.98
CA ILE A 408 22.53 10.30 5.17
C ILE A 408 21.82 10.27 6.51
N VAL A 409 20.56 9.85 6.51
CA VAL A 409 19.78 9.59 7.72
C VAL A 409 19.33 8.13 7.73
N MET A 410 19.68 7.42 8.79
CA MET A 410 19.33 6.01 8.99
C MET A 410 18.36 5.87 10.17
N LEU A 411 17.16 5.40 9.89
CA LEU A 411 16.14 5.14 10.90
C LEU A 411 16.02 3.63 11.11
N SER A 412 16.24 3.18 12.36
CA SER A 412 16.08 1.77 12.77
C SER A 412 16.76 0.76 11.83
N PRO A 413 18.05 0.88 11.49
CA PRO A 413 18.74 -0.07 10.63
C PRO A 413 18.76 -1.45 11.27
N ILE A 414 18.41 -2.50 10.51
CA ILE A 414 18.38 -3.89 11.00
C ILE A 414 19.65 -4.64 10.59
N ILE A 415 20.18 -4.39 9.40
CA ILE A 415 21.37 -5.03 8.85
C ILE A 415 22.47 -4.01 8.71
N TRP A 416 23.65 -4.34 9.28
CA TRP A 416 24.86 -3.51 9.23
C TRP A 416 25.89 -3.99 8.21
N ALA A 417 25.72 -5.21 7.66
CA ALA A 417 26.59 -5.72 6.61
C ALA A 417 26.18 -5.10 5.27
N LEU A 418 27.13 -4.44 4.60
CA LEU A 418 26.89 -3.74 3.32
C LEU A 418 26.87 -4.66 2.10
N GLN A 419 27.17 -5.95 2.30
CA GLN A 419 27.19 -6.94 1.21
C GLN A 419 25.78 -7.19 0.69
N THR A 420 25.66 -7.18 -0.63
CA THR A 420 24.44 -7.60 -1.31
C THR A 420 24.21 -9.09 -1.12
N ARG A 421 22.95 -9.50 -1.02
CA ARG A 421 22.55 -10.90 -0.94
C ARG A 421 22.02 -11.38 -2.29
N ASP A 422 22.29 -12.64 -2.59
CA ASP A 422 21.62 -13.28 -3.71
C ASP A 422 20.11 -13.24 -3.50
N ARG A 423 19.38 -12.89 -4.54
CA ARG A 423 17.91 -12.81 -4.56
C ARG A 423 17.26 -14.12 -4.09
N LYS A 424 17.85 -15.28 -4.45
CA LYS A 424 17.39 -16.61 -4.03
C LYS A 424 17.58 -16.86 -2.52
N VAL A 425 18.65 -16.34 -1.92
CA VAL A 425 18.93 -16.48 -0.48
C VAL A 425 18.01 -15.58 0.33
N ALA A 426 17.74 -14.37 -0.13
CA ALA A 426 16.76 -13.47 0.48
C ALA A 426 15.33 -14.06 0.38
N ALA A 427 15.01 -14.66 -0.76
CA ALA A 427 13.76 -15.33 -1.04
C ALA A 427 13.56 -16.60 -0.21
N ALA A 428 14.58 -17.45 -0.08
CA ALA A 428 14.50 -18.66 0.74
C ALA A 428 14.22 -18.38 2.22
N GLN A 429 14.47 -17.17 2.69
CA GLN A 429 14.08 -16.70 4.03
C GLN A 429 12.64 -16.21 4.10
N LEU A 430 12.02 -15.91 2.97
CA LEU A 430 10.66 -15.34 2.85
C LEU A 430 9.65 -16.35 2.28
N THR A 431 10.10 -17.31 1.48
CA THR A 431 9.23 -18.35 0.90
C THR A 431 9.21 -19.59 1.76
N LEU A 432 8.11 -19.81 2.40
CA LEU A 432 7.84 -21.02 3.15
C LEU A 432 6.70 -21.80 2.49
N ASP A 433 6.94 -22.35 1.30
CA ASP A 433 6.33 -23.60 0.91
C ASP A 433 7.18 -24.72 1.52
N ARG A 434 7.11 -24.84 2.83
CA ARG A 434 7.74 -25.92 3.55
C ARG A 434 6.66 -26.86 4.03
N THR A 435 6.90 -28.15 3.82
CA THR A 435 6.08 -29.20 4.40
C THR A 435 5.98 -29.01 5.92
N GLU A 436 4.90 -29.44 6.57
CA GLU A 436 4.73 -29.33 8.03
C GLU A 436 5.94 -29.89 8.80
N ALA A 437 6.61 -30.92 8.25
CA ALA A 437 7.81 -31.50 8.84
C ALA A 437 9.04 -30.55 8.77
N GLU A 438 9.18 -29.73 7.72
CA GLU A 438 10.23 -28.71 7.59
C GLU A 438 9.92 -27.51 8.50
N ASN A 439 8.66 -27.14 8.64
CA ASN A 439 8.21 -26.11 9.59
C ASN A 439 8.49 -26.51 11.04
N ALA A 440 8.26 -27.78 11.38
CA ALA A 440 8.60 -28.34 12.71
C ALA A 440 10.10 -28.37 12.97
N ARG A 441 10.93 -28.73 11.97
CA ARG A 441 12.41 -28.70 12.06
C ARG A 441 12.95 -27.27 12.19
N LEU A 442 12.35 -26.31 11.49
CA LEU A 442 12.72 -24.89 11.62
C LEU A 442 12.31 -24.31 12.96
N SER A 443 11.13 -24.61 13.47
CA SER A 443 10.72 -24.17 14.80
C SER A 443 11.66 -24.69 15.87
N ARG A 444 12.21 -25.89 15.71
CA ARG A 444 13.22 -26.50 16.59
C ARG A 444 14.57 -25.79 16.45
N ARG A 445 15.03 -25.51 15.21
CA ARG A 445 16.24 -24.71 14.96
C ARG A 445 16.11 -23.28 15.45
N GLN A 446 14.95 -22.68 15.28
CA GLN A 446 14.65 -21.35 15.77
C GLN A 446 14.66 -21.32 17.30
N ARG A 447 14.04 -22.28 17.98
CA ARG A 447 14.11 -22.43 19.46
C ARG A 447 15.54 -22.63 19.95
N ILE A 448 16.36 -23.44 19.27
CA ILE A 448 17.78 -23.59 19.58
C ILE A 448 18.54 -22.28 19.39
N LYS A 449 18.29 -21.55 18.28
CA LYS A 449 18.88 -20.22 18.03
C LYS A 449 18.47 -19.21 19.10
N ASP A 450 17.19 -19.18 19.48
CA ASP A 450 16.67 -18.26 20.49
C ASP A 450 17.19 -18.60 21.90
N THR A 451 17.38 -19.89 22.20
CA THR A 451 18.00 -20.35 23.45
C THR A 451 19.50 -19.98 23.49
N LEU A 452 20.20 -20.18 22.39
CA LEU A 452 21.60 -19.75 22.24
C LEU A 452 21.75 -18.22 22.33
N ARG A 453 20.82 -17.48 21.71
CA ARG A 453 20.77 -16.00 21.81
C ARG A 453 20.64 -15.50 23.24
N ARG A 454 19.83 -16.16 24.06
CA ARG A 454 19.63 -15.77 25.47
C ARG A 454 20.83 -16.10 26.35
N ARG A 455 21.68 -17.06 25.96
CA ARG A 455 22.82 -17.54 26.77
C ARG A 455 24.18 -17.03 26.31
N LEU A 456 24.31 -16.51 25.09
CA LEU A 456 25.59 -16.04 24.58
C LEU A 456 25.81 -14.55 24.88
N PRO A 457 26.99 -14.14 25.37
CA PRO A 457 27.34 -12.74 25.58
C PRO A 457 27.26 -11.94 24.27
N TYR A 458 26.82 -10.69 24.37
CA TYR A 458 26.66 -9.77 23.22
C TYR A 458 27.92 -9.63 22.36
N VAL A 459 29.10 -9.67 22.98
CA VAL A 459 30.40 -9.59 22.29
C VAL A 459 30.57 -10.73 21.28
N LEU A 460 30.16 -11.94 21.63
CA LEU A 460 30.26 -13.10 20.74
C LEU A 460 29.32 -13.01 19.55
N TRP A 461 28.10 -12.44 19.76
CA TRP A 461 27.15 -12.16 18.69
C TRP A 461 27.67 -11.12 17.69
N ARG A 462 28.33 -10.08 18.19
CA ARG A 462 28.95 -9.05 17.37
C ARG A 462 30.08 -9.63 16.51
N TRP A 463 30.90 -10.51 17.08
CA TRP A 463 31.98 -11.18 16.37
C TRP A 463 31.48 -12.15 15.28
N LEU A 464 30.41 -12.92 15.55
CA LEU A 464 29.75 -13.80 14.60
C LEU A 464 29.03 -13.02 13.49
N GLY A 465 28.44 -11.86 13.80
CA GLY A 465 27.82 -10.95 12.85
C GLY A 465 28.83 -10.35 11.87
N GLY A 466 30.02 -9.97 12.36
CA GLY A 466 31.10 -9.44 11.52
C GLY A 466 31.67 -10.46 10.52
N ARG A 467 31.42 -11.76 10.73
CA ARG A 467 31.79 -12.85 9.80
C ARG A 467 30.66 -13.35 8.91
N GLY A 468 29.53 -12.64 8.90
CA GLY A 468 28.39 -13.01 8.06
C GLY A 468 27.60 -14.26 8.50
N VAL A 469 27.93 -14.84 9.67
CA VAL A 469 27.31 -16.08 10.16
C VAL A 469 25.95 -15.84 10.83
N THR A 470 25.70 -14.62 11.35
CA THR A 470 24.42 -14.27 12.00
C THR A 470 24.02 -12.83 11.68
N GLN A 471 22.70 -12.56 11.65
CA GLN A 471 22.17 -11.20 11.69
C GLN A 471 22.22 -10.68 13.13
N CYS A 472 22.88 -9.57 13.36
CA CYS A 472 22.86 -8.90 14.66
C CYS A 472 21.53 -8.15 14.80
N ARG A 473 20.48 -8.82 15.33
CA ARG A 473 19.29 -8.13 15.84
C ARG A 473 19.60 -7.67 17.27
N ARG A 474 19.51 -6.38 17.54
CA ARG A 474 19.38 -5.89 18.90
C ARG A 474 18.07 -6.42 19.46
N SER A 475 18.09 -7.10 20.60
CA SER A 475 16.94 -7.20 21.50
C SER A 475 16.66 -5.79 22.07
N PRO A 476 15.41 -5.48 22.48
CA PRO A 476 15.12 -4.22 23.10
C PRO A 476 16.08 -3.97 24.26
N SER A 477 16.72 -2.84 24.24
CA SER A 477 17.74 -2.42 25.19
C SER A 477 17.16 -2.42 26.61
N PRO A 478 17.93 -2.79 27.62
CA PRO A 478 17.69 -2.27 28.95
C PRO A 478 17.93 -0.75 28.94
N PRO A 479 17.26 0.01 29.79
CA PRO A 479 17.38 1.46 29.79
C PRO A 479 18.78 1.89 30.25
N CYS A 480 19.25 2.97 29.62
CA CYS A 480 20.37 3.81 30.03
C CYS A 480 21.79 3.31 29.74
N CYS A 481 22.37 3.93 28.73
CA CYS A 481 23.61 4.67 28.91
C CYS A 481 23.68 5.78 27.85
N VAL A 482 23.09 6.92 28.16
CA VAL A 482 23.49 8.21 27.58
C VAL A 482 24.79 8.57 28.29
N GLY A 483 25.90 8.47 27.56
CA GLY A 483 27.21 8.78 28.08
C GLY A 483 28.28 8.73 27.01
N ALA A 484 28.59 9.90 26.47
CA ALA A 484 29.88 10.29 25.90
C ALA A 484 30.45 9.46 24.73
N CYS A 485 30.10 9.84 23.51
CA CYS A 485 31.07 9.83 22.42
C CYS A 485 31.87 11.14 22.46
N ARG A 486 33.00 11.12 23.13
CA ARG A 486 34.09 12.09 22.89
C ARG A 486 34.91 11.56 21.70
N SER A 487 35.03 12.39 20.68
CA SER A 487 35.95 12.21 19.57
C SER A 487 37.42 12.15 20.08
N PRO A 488 38.26 11.29 19.53
CA PRO A 488 39.69 11.55 19.52
C PRO A 488 40.06 12.39 18.29
N ARG A 489 40.97 13.28 18.51
CA ARG A 489 41.64 14.15 17.54
C ARG A 489 42.32 13.37 16.41
#